data_6e8fffdcde561bfc493e4be98f6b7f0c
#
_entry.id   6e8fffdcde561bfc493e4be98f6b7f0c
#
_cell.length_a   1.000
_cell.length_b   1.000
_cell.length_c   1.000
_cell.angle_alpha   90.00
_cell.angle_beta   90.00
_cell.angle_gamma   90.00
#
_symmetry.space_group_name_H-M   'P 1'
#
loop_
_entity.id
_entity.type
_entity.pdbx_description
1 polymer ?
#
loop_
_entity_poly.entity_id
_entity_poly.type
_entity_poly.pdbx_seq_one_letter_code
_entity_poly.pdbx_strand_id
1 'polypeptide(L)'
;GAPPDAFSLTGQNWGFPTYNWAAMAADGYAWWKRRYVKMAEHFSAYRIDHILGFFRIWEIPTHSVRGLLGRFVPALPYTVGEIEAAGLPFDRDFMTRPFVNDALLDRLFGERAEWVRRTFLTHSHYDIWHFRPEFATQRAVDDFLRREYRGRPDETQIREGLFALLENVLFIEDPLQREHYHPRIEGFRTFVFERLNADERKAYERLHHVFYYERHNDFWRASAMEKLPALSNATAMLPCGEDLGMVPDCVPGVMEQLQLLTLEIERMPKAFGREFADVEAYPRRSVCSTGTHDMATLRGWWAEDAARSARYFFEVLGHGGEAPADAPAWLCEEIVRRHVDCPSMLCILPWQDWLSIDERLRLPDVAAERINEPANPRHFWRYRMHIGLETLMQQSDFNARLRQLLVEGQRA
;
A
#
# COMPACT_ATOMS: atom_id res chain seq x y z
N GLY A 1 5.72 -5.42 4.81
CA GLY A 1 4.87 -5.30 3.62
C GLY A 1 3.66 -4.40 3.81
N ALA A 2 2.76 -4.40 2.84
CA ALA A 2 1.48 -3.69 2.92
C ALA A 2 0.31 -4.65 2.66
N PRO A 3 -0.86 -4.43 3.31
CA PRO A 3 -2.08 -5.15 2.95
C PRO A 3 -2.54 -4.78 1.54
N PRO A 4 -3.56 -5.47 0.98
CA PRO A 4 -4.20 -5.06 -0.26
C PRO A 4 -4.62 -3.59 -0.23
N ASP A 5 -4.29 -2.88 -1.29
CA ASP A 5 -4.55 -1.45 -1.48
C ASP A 5 -4.75 -1.10 -2.96
N ALA A 6 -4.79 0.20 -3.27
CA ALA A 6 -4.90 0.68 -4.64
C ALA A 6 -3.69 0.33 -5.54
N PHE A 7 -2.53 0.03 -4.95
CA PHE A 7 -1.31 -0.35 -5.68
C PHE A 7 -1.24 -1.84 -5.97
N SER A 8 -1.84 -2.68 -5.11
CA SER A 8 -1.80 -4.14 -5.25
C SER A 8 -3.01 -4.81 -4.59
N LEU A 9 -3.84 -5.47 -5.38
CA LEU A 9 -5.01 -6.24 -4.89
C LEU A 9 -4.61 -7.46 -4.03
N THR A 10 -3.37 -7.91 -4.10
CA THR A 10 -2.86 -9.05 -3.33
C THR A 10 -1.93 -8.64 -2.19
N GLY A 11 -1.82 -7.33 -1.93
CA GLY A 11 -0.86 -6.77 -1.01
C GLY A 11 0.57 -6.76 -1.57
N GLN A 12 1.46 -6.08 -0.87
CA GLN A 12 2.86 -5.93 -1.30
C GLN A 12 3.78 -6.66 -0.32
N ASN A 13 4.55 -7.61 -0.83
CA ASN A 13 5.60 -8.28 -0.07
C ASN A 13 6.96 -7.64 -0.39
N TRP A 14 7.40 -6.74 0.47
CA TRP A 14 8.66 -6.01 0.27
C TRP A 14 9.91 -6.84 0.56
N GLY A 15 9.77 -8.00 1.22
CA GLY A 15 10.90 -8.87 1.56
C GLY A 15 11.82 -8.33 2.66
N PHE A 16 11.41 -7.30 3.41
CA PHE A 16 12.19 -6.74 4.50
C PHE A 16 11.84 -7.41 5.83
N PRO A 17 12.82 -7.60 6.74
CA PRO A 17 12.54 -7.99 8.11
C PRO A 17 11.85 -6.84 8.85
N THR A 18 10.99 -7.17 9.82
CA THR A 18 10.38 -6.19 10.72
C THR A 18 11.29 -5.87 11.89
N TYR A 19 11.09 -4.70 12.51
CA TYR A 19 11.88 -4.29 13.67
C TYR A 19 11.45 -5.02 14.94
N ASN A 20 12.42 -5.44 15.74
CA ASN A 20 12.17 -5.91 17.11
C ASN A 20 12.07 -4.70 18.03
N TRP A 21 10.87 -4.11 18.09
CA TRP A 21 10.63 -2.89 18.88
C TRP A 21 10.88 -3.09 20.38
N ALA A 22 10.61 -4.28 20.94
CA ALA A 22 10.85 -4.56 22.35
C ALA A 22 12.35 -4.53 22.67
N ALA A 23 13.18 -5.12 21.82
CA ALA A 23 14.64 -5.04 21.97
C ALA A 23 15.17 -3.62 21.81
N MET A 24 14.61 -2.84 20.88
CA MET A 24 14.99 -1.43 20.67
C MET A 24 14.54 -0.53 21.82
N ALA A 25 13.40 -0.79 22.43
CA ALA A 25 12.93 -0.05 23.61
C ALA A 25 13.87 -0.24 24.81
N ALA A 26 14.44 -1.45 24.97
CA ALA A 26 15.35 -1.76 26.08
C ALA A 26 16.61 -0.88 26.14
N ASP A 27 17.08 -0.37 24.99
CA ASP A 27 18.20 0.58 24.90
C ASP A 27 17.76 2.02 24.61
N GLY A 28 16.46 2.30 24.74
CA GLY A 28 15.87 3.61 24.50
C GLY A 28 15.94 4.04 23.04
N TYR A 29 15.84 3.09 22.09
CA TYR A 29 15.91 3.29 20.64
C TYR A 29 17.24 3.91 20.18
N ALA A 30 18.34 3.52 20.81
CA ALA A 30 19.65 4.12 20.60
C ALA A 30 20.13 4.06 19.13
N TRP A 31 19.81 2.97 18.42
CA TRP A 31 20.16 2.85 16.99
C TRP A 31 19.49 3.92 16.13
N TRP A 32 18.18 4.14 16.31
CA TRP A 32 17.42 5.17 15.60
C TRP A 32 17.91 6.58 15.94
N LYS A 33 18.12 6.86 17.21
CA LYS A 33 18.62 8.18 17.68
C LYS A 33 19.97 8.51 17.07
N ARG A 34 20.92 7.58 17.07
CA ARG A 34 22.24 7.78 16.44
C ARG A 34 22.11 8.07 14.94
N ARG A 35 21.21 7.36 14.25
CA ARG A 35 20.94 7.59 12.82
C ARG A 35 20.42 8.99 12.58
N TYR A 36 19.44 9.46 13.36
CA TYR A 36 18.89 10.81 13.20
C TYR A 36 19.89 11.90 13.57
N VAL A 37 20.63 11.74 14.64
CA VAL A 37 21.73 12.69 15.01
C VAL A 37 22.73 12.81 13.88
N LYS A 38 23.11 11.69 13.25
CA LYS A 38 24.04 11.74 12.11
C LYS A 38 23.43 12.40 10.86
N MET A 39 22.14 12.17 10.60
CA MET A 39 21.46 12.84 9.50
C MET A 39 21.32 14.35 9.72
N ALA A 40 21.15 14.80 10.96
CA ALA A 40 21.01 16.21 11.31
C ALA A 40 22.28 17.05 11.03
N GLU A 41 23.43 16.41 10.83
CA GLU A 41 24.65 17.11 10.38
C GLU A 41 24.51 17.62 8.92
N HIS A 42 23.60 17.06 8.13
CA HIS A 42 23.46 17.32 6.69
C HIS A 42 22.09 17.81 6.27
N PHE A 43 21.04 17.56 7.05
CA PHE A 43 19.66 17.82 6.69
C PHE A 43 18.90 18.58 7.77
N SER A 44 17.96 19.42 7.35
CA SER A 44 17.06 20.18 8.24
C SER A 44 15.70 19.51 8.45
N ALA A 45 15.35 18.53 7.61
CA ALA A 45 14.13 17.76 7.69
C ALA A 45 14.40 16.30 7.27
N TYR A 46 13.53 15.38 7.67
CA TYR A 46 13.60 13.98 7.25
C TYR A 46 12.21 13.41 7.00
N ARG A 47 12.12 12.45 6.09
CA ARG A 47 10.92 11.65 5.84
C ARG A 47 11.05 10.31 6.56
N ILE A 48 10.04 9.96 7.35
CA ILE A 48 9.81 8.60 7.80
C ILE A 48 8.95 7.92 6.74
N ASP A 49 9.56 7.02 5.99
CA ASP A 49 8.84 6.19 5.05
C ASP A 49 7.98 5.16 5.79
N HIS A 50 6.75 4.96 5.33
CA HIS A 50 5.77 4.10 5.98
C HIS A 50 5.64 4.35 7.50
N ILE A 51 5.34 5.60 7.92
CA ILE A 51 5.21 5.94 9.34
C ILE A 51 4.15 5.09 10.05
N LEU A 52 3.18 4.57 9.31
CA LEU A 52 2.17 3.64 9.83
C LEU A 52 2.80 2.39 10.45
N GLY A 53 4.02 2.00 10.03
CA GLY A 53 4.79 0.90 10.61
C GLY A 53 5.17 1.10 12.09
N PHE A 54 5.15 2.34 12.60
CA PHE A 54 5.36 2.65 14.02
C PHE A 54 4.11 2.43 14.87
N PHE A 55 2.95 2.48 14.25
CA PHE A 55 1.66 2.13 14.86
C PHE A 55 1.43 0.62 14.81
N ARG A 56 1.53 0.06 13.61
CA ARG A 56 1.44 -1.36 13.27
C ARG A 56 2.11 -1.60 11.92
N ILE A 57 2.64 -2.79 11.73
CA ILE A 57 3.22 -3.23 10.47
C ILE A 57 2.47 -4.43 9.91
N TRP A 58 2.34 -4.52 8.59
CA TRP A 58 1.82 -5.70 7.94
C TRP A 58 2.91 -6.75 7.80
N GLU A 59 2.84 -7.79 8.65
CA GLU A 59 3.77 -8.91 8.62
C GLU A 59 3.25 -10.01 7.71
N ILE A 60 4.07 -10.40 6.74
CA ILE A 60 3.79 -11.46 5.79
C ILE A 60 4.67 -12.66 6.17
N PRO A 61 4.09 -13.86 6.38
CA PRO A 61 4.88 -15.04 6.67
C PRO A 61 5.92 -15.30 5.58
N THR A 62 7.13 -15.73 5.97
CA THR A 62 8.26 -15.95 5.04
C THR A 62 7.96 -16.99 3.95
N HIS A 63 7.02 -17.90 4.22
CA HIS A 63 6.56 -18.90 3.28
C HIS A 63 5.46 -18.42 2.32
N SER A 64 4.96 -17.19 2.50
CA SER A 64 4.01 -16.55 1.58
C SER A 64 4.74 -15.75 0.51
N VAL A 65 4.17 -15.71 -0.69
CA VAL A 65 4.63 -14.89 -1.83
C VAL A 65 3.85 -13.58 -1.88
N ARG A 66 2.56 -13.63 -1.59
CA ARG A 66 1.62 -12.51 -1.57
C ARG A 66 1.33 -12.02 -0.16
N GLY A 67 0.72 -10.84 -0.08
CA GLY A 67 0.38 -10.20 1.19
C GLY A 67 -0.93 -10.66 1.85
N LEU A 68 -1.79 -11.44 1.15
CA LEU A 68 -3.13 -11.79 1.64
C LEU A 68 -3.17 -12.65 2.91
N LEU A 69 -2.12 -13.41 3.19
CA LEU A 69 -1.97 -14.18 4.42
C LEU A 69 -1.17 -13.44 5.51
N GLY A 70 -0.96 -12.15 5.32
CA GLY A 70 -0.35 -11.28 6.33
C GLY A 70 -1.31 -10.93 7.47
N ARG A 71 -0.77 -10.27 8.49
CA ARG A 71 -1.50 -9.72 9.62
C ARG A 71 -0.85 -8.45 10.13
N PHE A 72 -1.60 -7.58 10.78
CA PHE A 72 -1.00 -6.44 11.50
C PHE A 72 -0.32 -6.89 12.80
N VAL A 73 0.83 -6.30 13.08
CA VAL A 73 1.59 -6.47 14.34
C VAL A 73 2.01 -5.08 14.85
N PRO A 74 1.70 -4.75 16.13
CA PRO A 74 0.92 -5.54 17.06
C PRO A 74 -0.58 -5.52 16.73
N ALA A 75 -1.32 -6.52 17.22
CA ALA A 75 -2.77 -6.60 17.10
C ALA A 75 -3.39 -7.29 18.34
N LEU A 76 -4.71 -7.20 18.43
CA LEU A 76 -5.54 -7.86 19.43
C LEU A 76 -6.39 -8.94 18.72
N PRO A 77 -5.84 -10.15 18.46
CA PRO A 77 -6.57 -11.20 17.77
C PRO A 77 -7.79 -11.65 18.57
N TYR A 78 -8.80 -12.19 17.90
CA TYR A 78 -10.00 -12.71 18.53
C TYR A 78 -9.77 -14.09 19.14
N THR A 79 -10.36 -14.35 20.31
CA THR A 79 -10.57 -15.69 20.83
C THR A 79 -11.75 -16.36 20.11
N VAL A 80 -11.84 -17.71 20.21
CA VAL A 80 -13.00 -18.45 19.71
C VAL A 80 -14.30 -17.95 20.34
N GLY A 81 -14.28 -17.70 21.66
CA GLY A 81 -15.47 -17.19 22.36
C GLY A 81 -15.95 -15.82 21.85
N GLU A 82 -15.06 -14.92 21.47
CA GLU A 82 -15.43 -13.62 20.87
C GLU A 82 -16.07 -13.82 19.48
N ILE A 83 -15.53 -14.75 18.68
CA ILE A 83 -16.06 -15.06 17.35
C ILE A 83 -17.47 -15.63 17.45
N GLU A 84 -17.66 -16.60 18.33
CA GLU A 84 -18.97 -17.24 18.55
C GLU A 84 -19.99 -16.28 19.17
N ALA A 85 -19.56 -15.44 20.10
CA ALA A 85 -20.41 -14.39 20.69
C ALA A 85 -20.88 -13.35 19.65
N ALA A 86 -20.11 -13.15 18.57
CA ALA A 86 -20.52 -12.31 17.44
C ALA A 86 -21.54 -12.98 16.50
N GLY A 87 -21.88 -14.25 16.74
CA GLY A 87 -22.85 -15.02 15.97
C GLY A 87 -22.25 -15.84 14.81
N LEU A 88 -20.94 -16.09 14.83
CA LEU A 88 -20.28 -16.97 13.86
C LEU A 88 -19.82 -18.25 14.56
N PRO A 89 -20.52 -19.38 14.37
CA PRO A 89 -20.05 -20.68 14.88
C PRO A 89 -18.66 -21.00 14.31
N PHE A 90 -17.69 -21.27 15.19
CA PHE A 90 -16.31 -21.40 14.79
C PHE A 90 -15.93 -22.86 14.48
N ASP A 91 -15.72 -23.16 13.20
CA ASP A 91 -15.10 -24.40 12.75
C ASP A 91 -13.65 -24.14 12.36
N ARG A 92 -12.71 -24.58 13.21
CA ARG A 92 -11.29 -24.33 13.03
C ARG A 92 -10.78 -24.88 11.70
N ASP A 93 -11.11 -26.13 11.38
CA ASP A 93 -10.57 -26.78 10.19
C ASP A 93 -11.12 -26.17 8.90
N PHE A 94 -12.39 -25.81 8.89
CA PHE A 94 -13.03 -25.15 7.76
C PHE A 94 -12.59 -23.70 7.58
N MET A 95 -12.39 -22.96 8.67
CA MET A 95 -12.16 -21.50 8.59
C MET A 95 -10.69 -21.09 8.57
N THR A 96 -9.77 -21.96 9.05
CA THR A 96 -8.34 -21.61 9.17
C THR A 96 -7.41 -22.43 8.31
N ARG A 97 -7.92 -23.47 7.63
CA ARG A 97 -7.14 -24.28 6.70
C ARG A 97 -7.64 -24.12 5.27
N PRO A 98 -6.75 -24.22 4.27
CA PRO A 98 -7.15 -24.14 2.87
C PRO A 98 -8.24 -25.16 2.55
N PHE A 99 -9.46 -24.69 2.29
CA PHE A 99 -10.58 -25.53 1.91
C PHE A 99 -10.51 -25.82 0.40
N VAL A 100 -10.39 -27.09 0.03
CA VAL A 100 -10.26 -27.55 -1.35
C VAL A 100 -11.22 -28.70 -1.61
N ASN A 101 -12.07 -28.56 -2.62
CA ASN A 101 -12.95 -29.63 -3.07
C ASN A 101 -12.96 -29.77 -4.59
N ASP A 102 -13.57 -30.84 -5.11
CA ASP A 102 -13.62 -31.12 -6.53
C ASP A 102 -14.21 -29.98 -7.36
N ALA A 103 -15.32 -29.38 -6.90
CA ALA A 103 -15.97 -28.27 -7.61
C ALA A 103 -15.05 -27.04 -7.75
N LEU A 104 -14.25 -26.72 -6.72
CA LEU A 104 -13.28 -25.63 -6.77
C LEU A 104 -12.12 -25.94 -7.71
N LEU A 105 -11.65 -27.19 -7.70
CA LEU A 105 -10.58 -27.62 -8.62
C LEU A 105 -11.02 -27.55 -10.07
N ASP A 106 -12.22 -27.99 -10.38
CA ASP A 106 -12.77 -27.93 -11.72
C ASP A 106 -13.03 -26.46 -12.15
N ARG A 107 -13.53 -25.62 -11.23
CA ARG A 107 -13.75 -24.18 -11.47
C ARG A 107 -12.45 -23.44 -11.78
N LEU A 108 -11.36 -23.71 -11.05
CA LEU A 108 -10.10 -22.99 -11.18
C LEU A 108 -9.19 -23.51 -12.28
N PHE A 109 -9.21 -24.81 -12.53
CA PHE A 109 -8.22 -25.46 -13.37
C PHE A 109 -8.80 -26.13 -14.62
N GLY A 110 -10.11 -26.36 -14.68
CA GLY A 110 -10.75 -27.01 -15.84
C GLY A 110 -10.07 -28.34 -16.21
N GLU A 111 -9.61 -28.48 -17.43
CA GLU A 111 -8.92 -29.69 -17.93
C GLU A 111 -7.64 -30.03 -17.14
N ARG A 112 -7.05 -29.08 -16.44
CA ARG A 112 -5.87 -29.27 -15.60
C ARG A 112 -6.17 -29.76 -14.19
N ALA A 113 -7.42 -29.79 -13.77
CA ALA A 113 -7.82 -30.18 -12.40
C ALA A 113 -7.24 -31.54 -11.99
N GLU A 114 -7.29 -32.53 -12.87
CA GLU A 114 -6.76 -33.88 -12.56
C GLU A 114 -5.22 -33.86 -12.38
N TRP A 115 -4.50 -33.08 -13.18
CA TRP A 115 -3.05 -32.92 -12.99
C TRP A 115 -2.73 -32.23 -11.68
N VAL A 116 -3.51 -31.20 -11.29
CA VAL A 116 -3.36 -30.51 -10.01
C VAL A 116 -3.61 -31.46 -8.83
N ARG A 117 -4.70 -32.28 -8.88
CA ARG A 117 -4.97 -33.27 -7.84
C ARG A 117 -3.78 -34.21 -7.64
N ARG A 118 -3.27 -34.79 -8.73
CA ARG A 118 -2.15 -35.74 -8.67
C ARG A 118 -0.85 -35.14 -8.24
N THR A 119 -0.58 -33.88 -8.58
CA THR A 119 0.71 -33.23 -8.31
C THR A 119 0.76 -32.63 -6.90
N PHE A 120 -0.26 -31.87 -6.52
CA PHE A 120 -0.20 -30.98 -5.35
C PHE A 120 -1.02 -31.49 -4.16
N LEU A 121 -1.98 -32.38 -4.38
CA LEU A 121 -2.99 -32.70 -3.38
C LEU A 121 -2.97 -34.18 -3.00
N THR A 122 -3.56 -34.45 -1.82
CA THR A 122 -3.88 -35.76 -1.31
C THR A 122 -5.38 -35.79 -1.02
N HIS A 123 -6.06 -36.84 -1.49
CA HIS A 123 -7.48 -37.02 -1.22
C HIS A 123 -7.68 -37.31 0.27
N SER A 124 -8.67 -36.67 0.87
CA SER A 124 -9.04 -36.85 2.27
C SER A 124 -10.29 -37.74 2.40
N HIS A 125 -11.47 -37.18 2.15
CA HIS A 125 -12.73 -37.88 2.20
C HIS A 125 -13.75 -37.18 1.29
N TYR A 126 -14.70 -37.96 0.77
CA TYR A 126 -15.71 -37.47 -0.20
C TYR A 126 -15.05 -36.71 -1.35
N ASP A 127 -15.37 -35.41 -1.50
CA ASP A 127 -14.82 -34.50 -2.50
C ASP A 127 -13.73 -33.56 -1.95
N ILE A 128 -13.23 -33.81 -0.71
CA ILE A 128 -12.28 -32.93 -0.01
C ILE A 128 -10.84 -33.38 -0.25
N TRP A 129 -10.00 -32.39 -0.52
CA TRP A 129 -8.58 -32.53 -0.76
C TRP A 129 -7.76 -31.65 0.18
N HIS A 130 -6.55 -32.10 0.49
CA HIS A 130 -5.56 -31.32 1.24
C HIS A 130 -4.28 -31.17 0.45
N PHE A 131 -3.60 -30.04 0.59
CA PHE A 131 -2.26 -29.90 0.03
C PHE A 131 -1.32 -30.93 0.64
N ARG A 132 -0.48 -31.53 -0.19
CA ARG A 132 0.65 -32.34 0.29
C ARG A 132 1.56 -31.48 1.13
N PRO A 133 2.24 -32.02 2.18
CA PRO A 133 3.11 -31.23 3.05
C PRO A 133 4.17 -30.42 2.30
N GLU A 134 4.73 -30.97 1.22
CA GLU A 134 5.74 -30.31 0.38
C GLU A 134 5.18 -29.14 -0.45
N PHE A 135 3.86 -28.98 -0.54
CA PHE A 135 3.18 -27.89 -1.26
C PHE A 135 2.25 -27.05 -0.39
N ALA A 136 2.36 -27.19 0.93
CA ALA A 136 1.47 -26.54 1.89
C ALA A 136 1.69 -25.01 1.98
N THR A 137 2.58 -24.43 1.19
CA THR A 137 2.89 -23.00 1.20
C THR A 137 3.01 -22.43 -0.21
N GLN A 138 2.73 -21.12 -0.33
CA GLN A 138 2.87 -20.43 -1.63
C GLN A 138 4.29 -20.50 -2.18
N ARG A 139 5.30 -20.35 -1.33
CA ARG A 139 6.70 -20.40 -1.76
C ARG A 139 7.07 -21.77 -2.30
N ALA A 140 6.66 -22.84 -1.65
CA ALA A 140 6.92 -24.20 -2.14
C ALA A 140 6.27 -24.46 -3.51
N VAL A 141 5.03 -23.99 -3.69
CA VAL A 141 4.33 -24.06 -4.99
C VAL A 141 5.05 -23.23 -6.05
N ASP A 142 5.42 -21.99 -5.73
CA ASP A 142 6.11 -21.09 -6.66
C ASP A 142 7.48 -21.64 -7.08
N ASP A 143 8.25 -22.18 -6.14
CA ASP A 143 9.57 -22.79 -6.40
C ASP A 143 9.44 -24.02 -7.30
N PHE A 144 8.42 -24.88 -7.07
CA PHE A 144 8.12 -26.00 -7.93
C PHE A 144 7.77 -25.56 -9.36
N LEU A 145 6.84 -24.58 -9.49
CA LEU A 145 6.41 -24.11 -10.80
C LEU A 145 7.55 -23.46 -11.59
N ARG A 146 8.41 -22.68 -10.92
CA ARG A 146 9.60 -22.08 -11.53
C ARG A 146 10.60 -23.11 -12.03
N ARG A 147 10.72 -24.23 -11.35
CA ARG A 147 11.69 -25.28 -11.68
C ARG A 147 11.14 -26.24 -12.74
N GLU A 148 9.90 -26.72 -12.56
CA GLU A 148 9.35 -27.84 -13.32
C GLU A 148 8.31 -27.42 -14.38
N TYR A 149 7.77 -26.19 -14.30
CA TYR A 149 6.61 -25.78 -15.09
C TYR A 149 6.81 -24.47 -15.86
N ARG A 150 7.98 -23.87 -15.75
CA ARG A 150 8.31 -22.54 -16.29
C ARG A 150 8.09 -22.45 -17.80
N GLY A 151 7.45 -21.37 -18.25
CA GLY A 151 7.25 -21.02 -19.65
C GLY A 151 6.11 -21.78 -20.32
N ARG A 152 5.32 -22.56 -19.60
CA ARG A 152 4.12 -23.18 -20.12
C ARG A 152 2.99 -22.15 -20.28
N PRO A 153 2.12 -22.29 -21.30
CA PRO A 153 1.06 -21.31 -21.56
C PRO A 153 0.10 -21.10 -20.39
N ASP A 154 -0.12 -22.14 -19.58
CA ASP A 154 -1.03 -22.17 -18.44
C ASP A 154 -0.33 -21.95 -17.08
N GLU A 155 0.96 -21.63 -17.06
CA GLU A 155 1.75 -21.44 -15.84
C GLU A 155 1.10 -20.40 -14.90
N THR A 156 0.69 -19.27 -15.44
CA THR A 156 0.07 -18.20 -14.66
C THR A 156 -1.26 -18.65 -14.08
N GLN A 157 -2.12 -19.29 -14.86
CA GLN A 157 -3.42 -19.79 -14.38
C GLN A 157 -3.24 -20.82 -13.26
N ILE A 158 -2.30 -21.74 -13.43
CA ILE A 158 -2.01 -22.77 -12.40
C ILE A 158 -1.50 -22.11 -11.11
N ARG A 159 -0.56 -21.17 -11.22
CA ARG A 159 -0.03 -20.44 -10.06
C ARG A 159 -1.14 -19.68 -9.32
N GLU A 160 -1.92 -18.89 -10.05
CA GLU A 160 -3.02 -18.10 -9.49
C GLU A 160 -4.06 -18.98 -8.79
N GLY A 161 -4.45 -20.07 -9.41
CA GLY A 161 -5.41 -21.04 -8.84
C GLY A 161 -4.89 -21.71 -7.58
N LEU A 162 -3.63 -22.17 -7.56
CA LEU A 162 -3.03 -22.78 -6.37
C LEU A 162 -2.86 -21.77 -5.22
N PHE A 163 -2.50 -20.52 -5.54
CA PHE A 163 -2.43 -19.46 -4.52
C PHE A 163 -3.81 -19.13 -3.97
N ALA A 164 -4.84 -19.03 -4.83
CA ALA A 164 -6.21 -18.81 -4.39
C ALA A 164 -6.72 -19.93 -3.46
N LEU A 165 -6.34 -21.18 -3.71
CA LEU A 165 -6.66 -22.29 -2.80
C LEU A 165 -5.92 -22.17 -1.45
N LEU A 166 -4.63 -21.86 -1.45
CA LEU A 166 -3.84 -21.67 -0.22
C LEU A 166 -4.32 -20.46 0.61
N GLU A 167 -4.88 -19.45 -0.05
CA GLU A 167 -5.46 -18.25 0.54
C GLU A 167 -6.93 -18.42 0.95
N ASN A 168 -7.53 -19.59 0.70
CA ASN A 168 -8.95 -19.85 0.93
C ASN A 168 -9.25 -20.17 2.39
N VAL A 169 -9.05 -19.17 3.25
CA VAL A 169 -9.30 -19.22 4.70
C VAL A 169 -10.01 -17.93 5.14
N LEU A 170 -10.79 -17.99 6.22
CA LEU A 170 -11.45 -16.82 6.82
C LEU A 170 -10.64 -16.21 7.96
N PHE A 171 -9.87 -17.02 8.65
CA PHE A 171 -9.07 -16.59 9.78
C PHE A 171 -7.65 -17.14 9.68
N ILE A 172 -6.71 -16.36 10.20
CA ILE A 172 -5.30 -16.72 10.34
C ILE A 172 -5.02 -16.84 11.83
N GLU A 173 -4.57 -18.02 12.29
CA GLU A 173 -4.20 -18.23 13.70
C GLU A 173 -2.95 -17.41 14.04
N ASP A 174 -2.96 -16.77 15.21
CA ASP A 174 -1.80 -16.00 15.68
C ASP A 174 -0.64 -16.94 16.01
N PRO A 175 0.56 -16.72 15.47
CA PRO A 175 1.69 -17.64 15.69
C PRO A 175 2.25 -17.63 17.12
N LEU A 176 1.93 -16.59 17.90
CA LEU A 176 2.41 -16.43 19.27
C LEU A 176 1.35 -16.74 20.31
N GLN A 177 0.07 -16.66 19.93
CA GLN A 177 -1.07 -16.88 20.80
C GLN A 177 -1.98 -17.97 20.21
N ARG A 178 -1.84 -19.20 20.71
CA ARG A 178 -2.72 -20.30 20.26
C ARG A 178 -4.18 -19.97 20.49
N GLU A 179 -5.05 -20.46 19.60
CA GLU A 179 -6.52 -20.26 19.65
C GLU A 179 -6.93 -18.79 19.63
N HIS A 180 -6.06 -17.94 19.08
CA HIS A 180 -6.36 -16.54 18.77
C HIS A 180 -6.25 -16.32 17.27
N TYR A 181 -7.19 -15.56 16.70
CA TYR A 181 -7.41 -15.52 15.27
C TYR A 181 -7.52 -14.09 14.75
N HIS A 182 -6.87 -13.83 13.62
CA HIS A 182 -7.01 -12.62 12.84
C HIS A 182 -7.99 -12.89 11.70
N PRO A 183 -9.07 -12.14 11.51
CA PRO A 183 -9.84 -12.20 10.28
C PRO A 183 -8.90 -11.98 9.10
N ARG A 184 -8.98 -12.83 8.07
CA ARG A 184 -8.17 -12.65 6.88
C ARG A 184 -8.62 -11.39 6.16
N ILE A 185 -7.69 -10.51 5.81
CA ILE A 185 -8.01 -9.35 4.97
C ILE A 185 -8.59 -9.84 3.64
N GLU A 186 -9.63 -9.16 3.10
CA GLU A 186 -10.36 -9.63 1.91
C GLU A 186 -10.97 -11.04 2.05
N GLY A 187 -11.22 -11.53 3.29
CA GLY A 187 -11.80 -12.85 3.54
C GLY A 187 -13.15 -13.07 2.88
N PHE A 188 -13.92 -12.00 2.66
CA PHE A 188 -15.21 -12.03 1.93
C PHE A 188 -15.06 -12.36 0.42
N ARG A 189 -13.87 -12.42 -0.13
CA ARG A 189 -13.60 -12.88 -1.50
C ARG A 189 -13.20 -14.35 -1.58
N THR A 190 -13.29 -15.09 -0.47
CA THR A 190 -12.92 -16.51 -0.42
C THR A 190 -14.09 -17.42 -0.74
N PHE A 191 -13.79 -18.61 -1.26
CA PHE A 191 -14.81 -19.63 -1.47
C PHE A 191 -15.38 -20.15 -0.14
N VAL A 192 -14.62 -20.10 0.96
CA VAL A 192 -15.10 -20.40 2.30
C VAL A 192 -16.22 -19.44 2.70
N PHE A 193 -16.03 -18.15 2.45
CA PHE A 193 -17.08 -17.14 2.70
C PHE A 193 -18.35 -17.38 1.86
N GLU A 194 -18.20 -17.80 0.61
CA GLU A 194 -19.34 -18.14 -0.28
C GLU A 194 -20.21 -19.27 0.30
N ARG A 195 -19.65 -20.14 1.17
CA ARG A 195 -20.36 -21.27 1.78
C ARG A 195 -21.06 -20.92 3.10
N LEU A 196 -20.76 -19.79 3.70
CA LEU A 196 -21.46 -19.32 4.89
C LEU A 196 -22.91 -18.95 4.55
N ASN A 197 -23.82 -19.19 5.49
CA ASN A 197 -25.18 -18.70 5.40
C ASN A 197 -25.24 -17.17 5.58
N ALA A 198 -26.40 -16.56 5.38
CA ALA A 198 -26.56 -15.11 5.39
C ALA A 198 -26.22 -14.46 6.75
N ASP A 199 -26.54 -15.12 7.85
CA ASP A 199 -26.28 -14.59 9.19
C ASP A 199 -24.80 -14.74 9.57
N GLU A 200 -24.17 -15.87 9.21
CA GLU A 200 -22.73 -16.08 9.37
C GLU A 200 -21.91 -15.07 8.55
N ARG A 201 -22.30 -14.77 7.31
CA ARG A 201 -21.65 -13.72 6.49
C ARG A 201 -21.69 -12.37 7.19
N LYS A 202 -22.87 -11.95 7.67
CA LYS A 202 -23.02 -10.70 8.42
C LYS A 202 -22.19 -10.69 9.71
N ALA A 203 -22.10 -11.82 10.40
CA ALA A 203 -21.28 -11.92 11.60
C ALA A 203 -19.79 -11.78 11.26
N TYR A 204 -19.32 -12.45 10.21
CA TYR A 204 -17.94 -12.31 9.73
C TYR A 204 -17.64 -10.88 9.26
N GLU A 205 -18.52 -10.24 8.47
CA GLU A 205 -18.36 -8.86 8.01
C GLU A 205 -18.23 -7.88 9.19
N ARG A 206 -19.04 -8.04 10.25
CA ARG A 206 -18.93 -7.23 11.47
C ARG A 206 -17.58 -7.46 12.18
N LEU A 207 -17.18 -8.72 12.39
CA LEU A 207 -15.90 -9.08 12.99
C LEU A 207 -14.75 -8.47 12.21
N HIS A 208 -14.77 -8.59 10.88
CA HIS A 208 -13.77 -8.04 9.99
C HIS A 208 -13.72 -6.50 10.09
N HIS A 209 -14.87 -5.82 10.02
CA HIS A 209 -14.94 -4.36 10.11
C HIS A 209 -14.40 -3.86 11.46
N VAL A 210 -14.90 -4.41 12.57
CA VAL A 210 -14.44 -4.04 13.92
C VAL A 210 -12.94 -4.28 14.07
N PHE A 211 -12.44 -5.43 13.58
CA PHE A 211 -11.03 -5.77 13.68
C PHE A 211 -10.13 -4.75 12.97
N TYR A 212 -10.44 -4.39 11.73
CA TYR A 212 -9.57 -3.55 10.91
C TYR A 212 -9.73 -2.05 11.15
N TYR A 213 -10.90 -1.59 11.61
CA TYR A 213 -11.22 -0.16 11.65
C TYR A 213 -11.50 0.39 13.07
N GLU A 214 -11.87 -0.45 14.05
CA GLU A 214 -12.29 0.03 15.36
C GLU A 214 -11.42 -0.49 16.52
N ARG A 215 -11.29 -1.83 16.63
CA ARG A 215 -10.73 -2.55 17.79
C ARG A 215 -9.36 -2.07 18.25
N HIS A 216 -8.54 -1.57 17.36
CA HIS A 216 -7.13 -1.35 17.61
C HIS A 216 -6.72 0.11 17.79
N ASN A 217 -7.63 1.09 17.61
CA ASN A 217 -7.24 2.50 17.58
C ASN A 217 -6.45 2.93 18.82
N ASP A 218 -6.95 2.66 20.03
CA ASP A 218 -6.25 3.01 21.27
C ASP A 218 -4.94 2.22 21.42
N PHE A 219 -4.95 0.95 21.07
CA PHE A 219 -3.80 0.06 21.15
C PHE A 219 -2.68 0.50 20.21
N TRP A 220 -3.01 0.81 18.95
CA TRP A 220 -2.03 1.32 17.98
C TRP A 220 -1.56 2.72 18.30
N ARG A 221 -2.44 3.58 18.83
CA ARG A 221 -2.04 4.89 19.37
C ARG A 221 -0.98 4.73 20.48
N ALA A 222 -1.22 3.87 21.46
CA ALA A 222 -0.27 3.58 22.53
C ALA A 222 1.06 3.05 21.97
N SER A 223 1.01 2.12 21.02
CA SER A 223 2.19 1.56 20.35
C SER A 223 3.03 2.63 19.64
N ALA A 224 2.41 3.60 18.97
CA ALA A 224 3.11 4.69 18.31
C ALA A 224 3.69 5.69 19.34
N MET A 225 2.93 6.03 20.37
CA MET A 225 3.34 6.97 21.41
C MET A 225 4.47 6.46 22.30
N GLU A 226 4.70 5.15 22.33
CA GLU A 226 5.90 4.55 22.96
C GLU A 226 7.18 4.87 22.18
N LYS A 227 7.10 4.91 20.83
CA LYS A 227 8.27 5.00 19.93
C LYS A 227 8.51 6.40 19.39
N LEU A 228 7.51 7.00 18.76
CA LEU A 228 7.65 8.23 17.97
C LEU A 228 8.19 9.42 18.78
N PRO A 229 7.77 9.69 20.05
CA PRO A 229 8.34 10.79 20.81
C PRO A 229 9.85 10.67 21.03
N ALA A 230 10.34 9.45 21.30
CA ALA A 230 11.77 9.20 21.49
C ALA A 230 12.60 9.48 20.24
N LEU A 231 11.99 9.35 19.08
CA LEU A 231 12.63 9.53 17.76
C LEU A 231 12.51 10.98 17.29
N SER A 232 11.33 11.57 17.35
CA SER A 232 11.10 12.95 16.88
C SER A 232 11.86 13.97 17.71
N ASN A 233 12.06 13.70 19.02
CA ASN A 233 12.83 14.56 19.92
C ASN A 233 14.35 14.31 19.88
N ALA A 234 14.83 13.38 19.06
CA ALA A 234 16.26 13.07 18.99
C ALA A 234 17.09 14.18 18.35
N THR A 235 16.49 15.01 17.52
CA THR A 235 17.14 16.13 16.81
C THR A 235 16.15 17.27 16.61
N ALA A 236 16.65 18.43 16.14
CA ALA A 236 15.83 19.57 15.72
C ALA A 236 15.35 19.52 14.28
N MET A 237 15.64 18.42 13.53
CA MET A 237 15.13 18.26 12.16
C MET A 237 13.60 18.19 12.15
N LEU A 238 12.99 18.78 11.12
CA LEU A 238 11.55 18.71 10.89
C LEU A 238 11.14 17.30 10.47
N PRO A 239 10.30 16.59 11.26
CA PRO A 239 9.85 15.25 10.89
C PRO A 239 8.66 15.27 9.95
N CYS A 240 8.73 14.52 8.85
CA CYS A 240 7.65 14.30 7.91
C CYS A 240 7.33 12.81 7.85
N GLY A 241 6.06 12.42 7.98
CA GLY A 241 5.61 11.04 7.88
C GLY A 241 5.00 10.75 6.51
N GLU A 242 5.32 9.60 5.92
CA GLU A 242 4.56 9.06 4.81
C GLU A 242 3.43 8.21 5.40
N ASP A 243 2.21 8.76 5.39
CA ASP A 243 1.00 8.23 6.02
C ASP A 243 -0.08 7.90 4.98
N LEU A 244 0.32 7.23 3.91
CA LEU A 244 -0.56 6.80 2.82
C LEU A 244 -1.04 5.35 3.01
N GLY A 245 -2.13 4.99 2.32
CA GLY A 245 -2.72 3.64 2.32
C GLY A 245 -3.84 3.49 3.35
N MET A 246 -3.93 2.33 4.01
CA MET A 246 -4.94 2.04 5.03
C MET A 246 -4.58 2.72 6.35
N VAL A 247 -5.00 3.97 6.54
CA VAL A 247 -4.64 4.82 7.69
C VAL A 247 -5.62 4.60 8.84
N PRO A 248 -5.17 4.13 10.03
CA PRO A 248 -6.03 4.06 11.22
C PRO A 248 -6.48 5.43 11.73
N ASP A 249 -7.68 5.51 12.31
CA ASP A 249 -8.27 6.76 12.82
C ASP A 249 -7.42 7.46 13.89
N CYS A 250 -6.59 6.70 14.60
CA CYS A 250 -5.70 7.28 15.62
C CYS A 250 -4.49 8.04 15.04
N VAL A 251 -4.15 7.84 13.76
CA VAL A 251 -2.93 8.41 13.16
C VAL A 251 -2.95 9.92 13.09
N PRO A 252 -4.00 10.59 12.56
CA PRO A 252 -4.00 12.05 12.46
C PRO A 252 -3.79 12.74 13.82
N GLY A 253 -4.45 12.25 14.87
CA GLY A 253 -4.31 12.80 16.21
C GLY A 253 -2.90 12.63 16.82
N VAL A 254 -2.21 11.53 16.51
CA VAL A 254 -0.81 11.33 16.93
C VAL A 254 0.13 12.24 16.14
N MET A 255 -0.06 12.33 14.81
CA MET A 255 0.73 13.21 13.96
C MET A 255 0.62 14.68 14.41
N GLU A 256 -0.60 15.15 14.70
CA GLU A 256 -0.84 16.48 15.23
C GLU A 256 -0.19 16.71 16.60
N GLN A 257 -0.40 15.78 17.55
CA GLN A 257 0.15 15.86 18.90
C GLN A 257 1.68 15.95 18.90
N LEU A 258 2.34 15.21 18.01
CA LEU A 258 3.80 15.17 17.89
C LEU A 258 4.35 16.20 16.88
N GLN A 259 3.49 17.02 16.28
CA GLN A 259 3.83 18.05 15.30
C GLN A 259 4.56 17.47 14.07
N LEU A 260 4.24 16.25 13.69
CA LEU A 260 4.76 15.59 12.50
C LEU A 260 4.00 16.09 11.25
N LEU A 261 4.71 16.36 10.17
CA LEU A 261 4.06 16.69 8.90
C LEU A 261 3.49 15.44 8.26
N THR A 262 2.23 15.54 7.80
CA THR A 262 1.57 14.51 6.99
C THR A 262 1.95 14.64 5.52
N LEU A 263 1.79 13.59 4.73
CA LEU A 263 1.96 13.66 3.28
C LEU A 263 0.58 13.77 2.60
N GLU A 264 0.40 14.82 1.80
CA GLU A 264 -0.86 15.06 1.09
C GLU A 264 -0.65 14.94 -0.43
N ILE A 265 -1.45 14.07 -1.06
CA ILE A 265 -1.41 13.79 -2.50
C ILE A 265 -2.84 13.81 -3.03
N GLU A 266 -3.14 14.72 -3.95
CA GLU A 266 -4.49 14.92 -4.49
C GLU A 266 -5.09 13.64 -5.09
N ARG A 267 -4.24 12.85 -5.74
CA ARG A 267 -4.60 11.58 -6.39
C ARG A 267 -4.73 10.38 -5.42
N MET A 268 -4.45 10.58 -4.14
CA MET A 268 -4.56 9.58 -3.07
C MET A 268 -5.24 10.18 -1.84
N PRO A 269 -6.55 10.48 -1.92
CA PRO A 269 -7.27 11.08 -0.81
C PRO A 269 -7.30 10.14 0.40
N LYS A 270 -7.08 10.69 1.59
CA LYS A 270 -7.24 9.95 2.86
C LYS A 270 -8.69 9.82 3.29
N ALA A 271 -9.56 10.69 2.77
CA ALA A 271 -10.98 10.67 3.08
C ALA A 271 -11.69 9.53 2.32
N PHE A 272 -12.43 8.71 3.07
CA PHE A 272 -13.20 7.61 2.49
C PHE A 272 -14.23 8.09 1.45
N GLY A 273 -14.33 7.39 0.34
CA GLY A 273 -15.32 7.67 -0.73
C GLY A 273 -14.99 8.88 -1.61
N ARG A 274 -13.81 9.49 -1.44
CA ARG A 274 -13.33 10.54 -2.36
C ARG A 274 -12.40 9.94 -3.40
N GLU A 275 -12.52 10.37 -4.66
CA GLU A 275 -11.60 10.00 -5.74
C GLU A 275 -10.39 10.95 -5.78
N PHE A 276 -10.60 12.22 -5.41
CA PHE A 276 -9.55 13.25 -5.35
C PHE A 276 -9.63 13.99 -4.02
N ALA A 277 -8.49 14.35 -3.47
CA ALA A 277 -8.42 15.20 -2.29
C ALA A 277 -8.67 16.66 -2.66
N ASP A 278 -9.18 17.42 -1.70
CA ASP A 278 -9.30 18.85 -1.84
C ASP A 278 -8.01 19.52 -1.39
N VAL A 279 -7.24 20.05 -2.33
CA VAL A 279 -5.93 20.67 -2.06
C VAL A 279 -6.04 21.93 -1.20
N GLU A 280 -7.19 22.63 -1.25
CA GLU A 280 -7.44 23.84 -0.45
C GLU A 280 -7.70 23.50 1.02
N ALA A 281 -8.14 22.27 1.29
CA ALA A 281 -8.40 21.76 2.64
C ALA A 281 -7.19 21.07 3.29
N TYR A 282 -6.02 21.07 2.66
CA TYR A 282 -4.83 20.44 3.23
C TYR A 282 -4.43 21.06 4.58
N PRO A 283 -4.06 20.25 5.56
CA PRO A 283 -3.60 20.79 6.84
C PRO A 283 -2.31 21.60 6.68
N ARG A 284 -2.17 22.69 7.43
CA ARG A 284 -0.95 23.50 7.40
C ARG A 284 0.31 22.66 7.69
N ARG A 285 0.22 21.71 8.64
CA ARG A 285 1.34 20.82 8.97
C ARG A 285 1.38 19.61 8.04
N SER A 286 1.65 19.86 6.77
CA SER A 286 1.80 18.82 5.76
C SER A 286 2.85 19.17 4.73
N VAL A 287 3.25 18.14 4.00
CA VAL A 287 3.99 18.21 2.74
C VAL A 287 3.02 17.84 1.65
N CYS A 288 2.76 18.73 0.70
CA CYS A 288 2.00 18.36 -0.49
C CYS A 288 2.93 17.93 -1.64
N SER A 289 2.45 17.03 -2.45
CA SER A 289 3.10 16.60 -3.68
C SER A 289 2.07 16.19 -4.73
N THR A 290 2.40 16.34 -6.01
CA THR A 290 1.61 15.79 -7.13
C THR A 290 1.67 14.27 -7.18
N GLY A 291 2.72 13.66 -6.62
CA GLY A 291 2.94 12.23 -6.56
C GLY A 291 4.24 11.89 -5.85
N THR A 292 4.55 10.60 -5.75
CA THR A 292 5.80 10.09 -5.20
C THR A 292 6.57 9.30 -6.25
N HIS A 293 7.78 8.85 -5.90
CA HIS A 293 8.55 7.93 -6.74
C HIS A 293 7.86 6.58 -6.98
N ASP A 294 6.87 6.21 -6.16
CA ASP A 294 6.10 4.96 -6.27
C ASP A 294 4.86 5.08 -7.16
N MET A 295 4.60 6.27 -7.67
CA MET A 295 3.44 6.59 -8.52
C MET A 295 3.90 6.97 -9.94
N ALA A 296 2.98 6.95 -10.89
CA ALA A 296 3.18 7.59 -12.18
C ALA A 296 3.39 9.10 -11.99
N THR A 297 4.18 9.73 -12.87
CA THR A 297 4.25 11.20 -12.96
C THR A 297 2.87 11.78 -13.27
N LEU A 298 2.70 13.08 -13.15
CA LEU A 298 1.44 13.76 -13.50
C LEU A 298 0.96 13.37 -14.90
N ARG A 299 1.84 13.42 -15.90
CA ARG A 299 1.54 13.04 -17.28
C ARG A 299 1.21 11.55 -17.42
N GLY A 300 1.98 10.69 -16.74
CA GLY A 300 1.74 9.24 -16.74
C GLY A 300 0.38 8.91 -16.15
N TRP A 301 0.06 9.49 -15.00
CA TRP A 301 -1.24 9.32 -14.35
C TRP A 301 -2.41 9.80 -15.23
N TRP A 302 -2.23 10.93 -15.92
CA TRP A 302 -3.24 11.44 -16.85
C TRP A 302 -3.55 10.45 -17.97
N ALA A 303 -2.52 9.84 -18.53
CA ALA A 303 -2.63 8.89 -19.66
C ALA A 303 -3.13 7.49 -19.25
N GLU A 304 -3.00 7.10 -17.96
CA GLU A 304 -3.37 5.75 -17.49
C GLU A 304 -4.87 5.45 -17.58
N ASP A 305 -5.74 6.45 -17.36
CA ASP A 305 -7.21 6.26 -17.31
C ASP A 305 -7.92 7.54 -17.80
N ALA A 306 -8.35 7.49 -19.06
CA ALA A 306 -9.03 8.62 -19.71
C ALA A 306 -10.35 9.01 -19.01
N ALA A 307 -11.11 8.05 -18.45
CA ALA A 307 -12.35 8.34 -17.76
C ALA A 307 -12.12 9.08 -16.44
N ARG A 308 -11.10 8.66 -15.67
CA ARG A 308 -10.65 9.35 -14.45
C ARG A 308 -10.13 10.75 -14.77
N SER A 309 -9.31 10.90 -15.80
CA SER A 309 -8.75 12.18 -16.20
C SER A 309 -9.83 13.15 -16.70
N ALA A 310 -10.87 12.64 -17.36
CA ALA A 310 -12.04 13.44 -17.71
C ALA A 310 -12.81 13.93 -16.47
N ARG A 311 -13.06 13.06 -15.48
CA ARG A 311 -13.70 13.50 -14.22
C ARG A 311 -12.86 14.55 -13.50
N TYR A 312 -11.55 14.36 -13.41
CA TYR A 312 -10.66 15.35 -12.81
C TYR A 312 -10.72 16.69 -13.54
N PHE A 313 -10.72 16.68 -14.88
CA PHE A 313 -10.82 17.87 -15.73
C PHE A 313 -12.11 18.67 -15.49
N PHE A 314 -13.25 17.98 -15.39
CA PHE A 314 -14.54 18.63 -15.20
C PHE A 314 -14.84 18.99 -13.74
N GLU A 315 -14.62 18.04 -12.81
CA GLU A 315 -15.09 18.16 -11.43
C GLU A 315 -14.08 18.91 -10.55
N VAL A 316 -12.78 18.73 -10.80
CA VAL A 316 -11.72 19.33 -9.97
C VAL A 316 -11.20 20.63 -10.57
N LEU A 317 -10.92 20.63 -11.88
CA LEU A 317 -10.39 21.84 -12.55
C LEU A 317 -11.51 22.76 -13.07
N GLY A 318 -12.77 22.29 -13.14
CA GLY A 318 -13.91 23.09 -13.56
C GLY A 318 -13.96 23.42 -15.05
N HIS A 319 -13.19 22.71 -15.89
CA HIS A 319 -13.19 22.93 -17.33
C HIS A 319 -14.42 22.35 -18.03
N GLY A 320 -14.81 22.97 -19.15
CA GLY A 320 -15.82 22.44 -20.07
C GLY A 320 -15.18 21.88 -21.34
N GLY A 321 -15.99 21.18 -22.17
CA GLY A 321 -15.51 20.62 -23.43
C GLY A 321 -14.96 19.21 -23.27
N GLU A 322 -14.06 18.78 -24.15
CA GLU A 322 -13.42 17.45 -24.11
C GLU A 322 -12.08 17.51 -23.36
N ALA A 323 -11.86 16.58 -22.43
CA ALA A 323 -10.59 16.49 -21.73
C ALA A 323 -9.49 16.06 -22.73
N PRO A 324 -8.30 16.72 -22.69
CA PRO A 324 -7.19 16.33 -23.56
C PRO A 324 -6.77 14.88 -23.35
N ALA A 325 -6.48 14.15 -24.43
CA ALA A 325 -6.01 12.78 -24.37
C ALA A 325 -4.64 12.66 -23.63
N ASP A 326 -3.75 13.63 -23.92
CA ASP A 326 -2.48 13.81 -23.21
C ASP A 326 -2.55 15.06 -22.34
N ALA A 327 -1.74 15.13 -21.27
CA ALA A 327 -1.65 16.33 -20.45
C ALA A 327 -0.75 17.38 -21.13
N PRO A 328 -1.32 18.44 -21.75
CA PRO A 328 -0.54 19.52 -22.35
C PRO A 328 0.12 20.38 -21.26
N ALA A 329 1.14 21.16 -21.63
CA ALA A 329 1.93 21.94 -20.67
C ALA A 329 1.09 22.91 -19.83
N TRP A 330 0.10 23.56 -20.43
CA TRP A 330 -0.80 24.47 -19.71
C TRP A 330 -1.61 23.77 -18.62
N LEU A 331 -2.08 22.54 -18.88
CA LEU A 331 -2.83 21.73 -17.91
C LEU A 331 -1.93 21.24 -16.77
N CYS A 332 -0.74 20.80 -17.11
CA CYS A 332 0.27 20.43 -16.11
C CYS A 332 0.61 21.64 -15.22
N GLU A 333 0.76 22.82 -15.79
CA GLU A 333 1.01 24.04 -15.04
C GLU A 333 -0.15 24.39 -14.10
N GLU A 334 -1.38 24.27 -14.54
CA GLU A 334 -2.56 24.49 -13.70
C GLU A 334 -2.57 23.57 -12.49
N ILE A 335 -2.32 22.28 -12.69
CA ILE A 335 -2.25 21.30 -11.60
C ILE A 335 -1.07 21.58 -10.65
N VAL A 336 0.10 21.91 -11.20
CA VAL A 336 1.28 22.32 -10.40
C VAL A 336 0.96 23.56 -9.58
N ARG A 337 0.33 24.58 -10.17
CA ARG A 337 -0.09 25.82 -9.49
C ARG A 337 -1.02 25.51 -8.30
N ARG A 338 -2.02 24.68 -8.47
CA ARG A 338 -2.93 24.26 -7.37
C ARG A 338 -2.16 23.72 -6.17
N HIS A 339 -1.12 22.91 -6.41
CA HIS A 339 -0.27 22.39 -5.33
C HIS A 339 0.65 23.46 -4.74
N VAL A 340 1.16 24.37 -5.55
CA VAL A 340 1.95 25.50 -5.05
C VAL A 340 1.11 26.43 -4.18
N ASP A 341 -0.14 26.68 -4.54
CA ASP A 341 -1.05 27.59 -3.83
C ASP A 341 -1.69 26.98 -2.57
N CYS A 342 -1.59 25.66 -2.37
CA CYS A 342 -2.24 24.98 -1.25
C CYS A 342 -1.67 25.40 0.14
N PRO A 343 -2.41 25.21 1.24
CA PRO A 343 -1.99 25.66 2.57
C PRO A 343 -0.89 24.83 3.22
N SER A 344 -0.44 23.72 2.64
CA SER A 344 0.63 22.86 3.16
C SER A 344 1.90 23.67 3.47
N MET A 345 2.60 23.33 4.55
CA MET A 345 3.84 24.01 4.94
C MET A 345 4.94 23.85 3.90
N LEU A 346 5.07 22.66 3.32
CA LEU A 346 6.04 22.35 2.27
C LEU A 346 5.31 21.88 1.01
N CYS A 347 5.80 22.32 -0.15
CA CYS A 347 5.38 21.83 -1.45
C CYS A 347 6.61 21.25 -2.15
N ILE A 348 6.65 19.92 -2.26
CA ILE A 348 7.78 19.18 -2.84
C ILE A 348 7.26 18.30 -3.96
N LEU A 349 7.46 18.73 -5.19
CA LEU A 349 6.97 18.05 -6.38
C LEU A 349 8.09 17.24 -7.06
N PRO A 350 7.76 16.12 -7.72
CA PRO A 350 8.70 15.41 -8.57
C PRO A 350 9.29 16.32 -9.65
N TRP A 351 10.57 16.13 -9.93
CA TRP A 351 11.26 16.92 -10.96
C TRP A 351 10.58 16.83 -12.34
N GLN A 352 10.09 15.64 -12.68
CA GLN A 352 9.36 15.37 -13.91
C GLN A 352 8.10 16.23 -14.03
N ASP A 353 7.40 16.44 -12.91
CA ASP A 353 6.18 17.24 -12.89
C ASP A 353 6.48 18.73 -13.01
N TRP A 354 7.61 19.21 -12.47
CA TRP A 354 8.10 20.56 -12.77
C TRP A 354 8.43 20.74 -14.26
N LEU A 355 9.10 19.77 -14.90
CA LEU A 355 9.41 19.83 -16.33
C LEU A 355 8.17 19.72 -17.21
N SER A 356 7.08 19.13 -16.71
CA SER A 356 5.86 18.90 -17.48
C SER A 356 5.19 20.20 -17.96
N ILE A 357 5.49 21.34 -17.31
CA ILE A 357 4.93 22.65 -17.67
C ILE A 357 5.60 23.28 -18.91
N ASP A 358 6.65 22.69 -19.46
CA ASP A 358 7.33 23.15 -20.70
C ASP A 358 7.47 21.98 -21.68
N GLU A 359 6.82 22.08 -22.84
CA GLU A 359 6.80 21.01 -23.85
C GLU A 359 8.17 20.71 -24.47
N ARG A 360 9.09 21.67 -24.42
CA ARG A 360 10.45 21.51 -24.95
C ARG A 360 11.38 20.78 -23.99
N LEU A 361 11.08 20.86 -22.68
CA LEU A 361 11.94 20.33 -21.62
C LEU A 361 11.48 18.99 -21.05
N ARG A 362 10.20 18.64 -21.20
CA ARG A 362 9.68 17.35 -20.75
C ARG A 362 10.10 16.21 -21.67
N LEU A 363 10.19 14.99 -21.16
CA LEU A 363 10.48 13.83 -21.99
C LEU A 363 9.34 13.57 -23.00
N PRO A 364 9.67 13.27 -24.28
CA PRO A 364 8.65 12.87 -25.25
C PRO A 364 7.93 11.58 -24.82
N ASP A 365 8.66 10.58 -24.32
CA ASP A 365 8.11 9.31 -23.82
C ASP A 365 7.75 9.45 -22.34
N VAL A 366 6.45 9.47 -22.06
CA VAL A 366 5.89 9.57 -20.71
C VAL A 366 6.27 8.39 -19.83
N ALA A 367 6.38 7.19 -20.39
CA ALA A 367 6.75 5.99 -19.63
C ALA A 367 8.20 6.08 -19.09
N ALA A 368 9.09 6.79 -19.80
CA ALA A 368 10.47 6.98 -19.37
C ALA A 368 10.60 7.94 -18.16
N GLU A 369 9.55 8.66 -17.79
CA GLU A 369 9.53 9.54 -16.61
C GLU A 369 9.38 8.76 -15.30
N ARG A 370 8.89 7.52 -15.35
CA ARG A 370 8.56 6.73 -14.16
C ARG A 370 9.83 6.28 -13.43
N ILE A 371 9.84 6.43 -12.09
CA ILE A 371 10.96 6.04 -11.23
C ILE A 371 10.80 4.62 -10.74
N ASN A 372 9.64 4.28 -10.15
CA ASN A 372 9.38 2.98 -9.56
C ASN A 372 8.01 2.42 -9.96
N GLU A 373 7.93 1.08 -9.95
CA GLU A 373 6.72 0.29 -10.07
C GLU A 373 6.65 -0.70 -8.91
N PRO A 374 6.07 -0.33 -7.75
CA PRO A 374 6.12 -1.14 -6.52
C PRO A 374 5.54 -2.56 -6.68
N ALA A 375 4.58 -2.73 -7.58
CA ALA A 375 3.99 -4.04 -7.90
C ALA A 375 4.91 -4.95 -8.73
N ASN A 376 5.97 -4.41 -9.34
CA ASN A 376 6.90 -5.15 -10.17
C ASN A 376 8.21 -5.46 -9.39
N PRO A 377 8.38 -6.68 -8.86
CA PRO A 377 9.56 -7.03 -8.07
C PRO A 377 10.88 -7.06 -8.88
N ARG A 378 10.78 -6.92 -10.21
CA ARG A 378 11.94 -6.85 -11.11
C ARG A 378 12.22 -5.45 -11.61
N HIS A 379 11.49 -4.45 -11.13
CA HIS A 379 11.73 -3.08 -11.50
C HIS A 379 13.01 -2.58 -10.81
N PHE A 380 13.80 -1.79 -11.56
CA PHE A 380 14.99 -1.14 -11.02
C PHE A 380 14.85 0.38 -11.18
N TRP A 381 15.20 1.12 -10.16
CA TRP A 381 15.22 2.57 -10.17
C TRP A 381 16.36 3.05 -11.07
N ARG A 382 16.00 3.40 -12.33
CA ARG A 382 16.98 3.77 -13.36
C ARG A 382 16.78 5.17 -13.93
N TYR A 383 15.77 5.89 -13.43
CA TYR A 383 15.52 7.25 -13.92
C TYR A 383 16.76 8.12 -13.78
N ARG A 384 17.10 8.82 -14.84
CA ARG A 384 18.14 9.85 -14.88
C ARG A 384 17.58 11.09 -15.52
N MET A 385 17.94 12.27 -14.99
CA MET A 385 17.63 13.54 -15.63
C MET A 385 18.22 13.53 -17.04
N HIS A 386 17.37 13.82 -18.02
CA HIS A 386 17.78 13.88 -19.43
C HIS A 386 18.36 15.25 -19.82
N ILE A 387 18.25 16.25 -18.93
CA ILE A 387 18.80 17.60 -19.10
C ILE A 387 19.91 17.77 -18.07
N GLY A 388 21.11 18.20 -18.54
CA GLY A 388 22.20 18.54 -17.64
C GLY A 388 21.91 19.83 -16.86
N LEU A 389 22.46 19.95 -15.66
CA LEU A 389 22.23 21.10 -14.77
C LEU A 389 22.66 22.41 -15.43
N GLU A 390 23.77 22.43 -16.17
CA GLU A 390 24.27 23.59 -16.89
C GLU A 390 23.30 24.06 -17.97
N THR A 391 22.71 23.10 -18.70
CA THR A 391 21.68 23.40 -19.71
C THR A 391 20.41 23.93 -19.05
N LEU A 392 20.01 23.37 -17.93
CA LEU A 392 18.84 23.82 -17.18
C LEU A 392 19.02 25.26 -16.65
N MET A 393 20.18 25.60 -16.15
CA MET A 393 20.50 26.97 -15.69
C MET A 393 20.36 27.98 -16.80
N GLN A 394 20.55 27.58 -18.05
CA GLN A 394 20.42 28.44 -19.24
C GLN A 394 18.98 28.61 -19.74
N GLN A 395 18.01 27.85 -19.19
CA GLN A 395 16.59 27.95 -19.58
C GLN A 395 15.92 29.15 -18.88
N SER A 396 16.27 30.36 -19.29
CA SER A 396 15.83 31.61 -18.65
C SER A 396 14.31 31.71 -18.50
N ASP A 397 13.56 31.37 -19.56
CA ASP A 397 12.10 31.48 -19.59
C ASP A 397 11.45 30.51 -18.64
N PHE A 398 11.89 29.24 -18.66
CA PHE A 398 11.42 28.21 -17.74
C PHE A 398 11.74 28.57 -16.29
N ASN A 399 12.96 29.01 -16.00
CA ASN A 399 13.39 29.39 -14.66
C ASN A 399 12.61 30.62 -14.13
N ALA A 400 12.35 31.61 -15.02
CA ALA A 400 11.52 32.76 -14.69
C ALA A 400 10.05 32.32 -14.39
N ARG A 401 9.51 31.38 -15.18
CA ARG A 401 8.16 30.84 -14.96
C ARG A 401 8.03 30.09 -13.64
N LEU A 402 9.00 29.25 -13.30
CA LEU A 402 9.03 28.57 -11.99
C LEU A 402 9.09 29.59 -10.85
N ARG A 403 9.97 30.58 -10.95
CA ARG A 403 10.06 31.63 -9.93
C ARG A 403 8.73 32.38 -9.78
N GLN A 404 8.07 32.72 -10.88
CA GLN A 404 6.77 33.37 -10.85
C GLN A 404 5.73 32.54 -10.10
N LEU A 405 5.60 31.23 -10.42
CA LEU A 405 4.68 30.32 -9.73
C LEU A 405 4.94 30.28 -8.22
N LEU A 406 6.23 30.19 -7.81
CA LEU A 406 6.60 30.15 -6.39
C LEU A 406 6.32 31.48 -5.68
N VAL A 407 6.55 32.62 -6.31
CA VAL A 407 6.25 33.96 -5.73
C VAL A 407 4.75 34.16 -5.59
N GLU A 408 3.96 33.85 -6.61
CA GLU A 408 2.50 33.95 -6.59
C GLU A 408 1.90 33.05 -5.51
N GLY A 409 2.40 31.81 -5.36
CA GLY A 409 1.99 30.88 -4.30
C GLY A 409 2.62 31.14 -2.93
N GLN A 410 3.31 32.26 -2.72
CA GLN A 410 3.96 32.65 -1.46
C GLN A 410 4.96 31.60 -0.92
N ARG A 411 5.72 30.96 -1.84
CA ARG A 411 6.71 29.92 -1.54
C ARG A 411 8.17 30.39 -1.69
N ALA A 412 8.40 31.61 -2.18
CA ALA A 412 9.72 32.22 -2.40
C ALA A 412 9.94 33.44 -1.53
#